data_e5e1ca8b7fcaee189302de633349feaf
#
_entry.id   e5e1ca8b7fcaee189302de633349feaf
#
_cell.length_a   1.000
_cell.length_b   1.000
_cell.length_c   1.000
_cell.angle_alpha   90.00
_cell.angle_beta   90.00
_cell.angle_gamma   90.00
#
_symmetry.space_group_name_H-M   'P 1'
#
loop_
_entity.id
_entity.type
_entity.pdbx_description
1 polymer ?
#
loop_
_entity_poly.entity_id
_entity_poly.type
_entity_poly.pdbx_seq_one_letter_code
_entity_poly.pdbx_strand_id
1 'polypeptide(L)'
;MTAQDIVKSFAFISLERAELLIKYNDLVMEKNKVMNLTGIKDLQESMIKNIYDSLTVYDKKYFPEQGRILDLGTGAGFPGVVLAILRPDMQVVLMDAIRKKLSFIQEAVELLCLRNVEVVHSRAEDAAIQPVYRDAFDVVTARAVKSLPVISEWALPFVKKGGFFAAMKGPGAETELGESQSILHCMHASVDAVKELTLPSGEQRAILYIKKNGVTPTRFPRKAGEAERHPIK
;
A
#
# COMPACT_ATOMS: atom_id res chain seq x y z
N MET A 1 -3.64 -21.89 4.00
CA MET A 1 -2.52 -21.59 3.06
C MET A 1 -1.23 -21.76 3.81
N THR A 2 -0.32 -22.57 3.31
CA THR A 2 1.01 -22.86 3.90
C THR A 2 2.10 -21.98 3.23
N ALA A 3 3.31 -22.00 3.79
CA ALA A 3 4.45 -21.31 3.17
C ALA A 3 4.77 -21.89 1.77
N GLN A 4 4.65 -23.20 1.59
CA GLN A 4 4.81 -23.87 0.30
C GLN A 4 3.75 -23.43 -0.72
N ASP A 5 2.50 -23.20 -0.29
CA ASP A 5 1.44 -22.69 -1.18
C ASP A 5 1.76 -21.28 -1.66
N ILE A 6 2.31 -20.43 -0.77
CA ILE A 6 2.74 -19.06 -1.13
C ILE A 6 3.88 -19.11 -2.14
N VAL A 7 4.93 -19.91 -1.89
CA VAL A 7 6.07 -20.06 -2.81
C VAL A 7 5.64 -20.60 -4.17
N LYS A 8 4.70 -21.55 -4.19
CA LYS A 8 4.13 -22.11 -5.44
C LYS A 8 3.35 -21.07 -6.23
N SER A 9 2.65 -20.16 -5.55
CA SER A 9 1.85 -19.09 -6.19
C SER A 9 2.72 -17.91 -6.64
N PHE A 10 3.82 -17.63 -5.95
CA PHE A 10 4.68 -16.47 -6.17
C PHE A 10 6.15 -16.90 -6.25
N ALA A 11 6.63 -17.20 -7.45
CA ALA A 11 8.01 -17.69 -7.68
C ALA A 11 9.12 -16.71 -7.24
N PHE A 12 8.77 -15.46 -6.93
CA PHE A 12 9.72 -14.45 -6.47
C PHE A 12 9.95 -14.44 -4.95
N ILE A 13 9.26 -15.31 -4.19
CA ILE A 13 9.41 -15.35 -2.73
C ILE A 13 10.10 -16.63 -2.27
N SER A 14 11.06 -16.52 -1.33
CA SER A 14 11.69 -17.68 -0.71
C SER A 14 10.80 -18.29 0.38
N LEU A 15 11.07 -19.57 0.72
CA LEU A 15 10.35 -20.25 1.80
C LEU A 15 10.48 -19.52 3.14
N GLU A 16 11.67 -19.05 3.47
CA GLU A 16 11.96 -18.28 4.69
C GLU A 16 11.08 -17.01 4.78
N ARG A 17 10.95 -16.26 3.68
CA ARG A 17 10.08 -15.07 3.65
C ARG A 17 8.60 -15.45 3.74
N ALA A 18 8.19 -16.54 3.12
CA ALA A 18 6.81 -17.02 3.23
C ALA A 18 6.47 -17.42 4.67
N GLU A 19 7.41 -18.03 5.42
CA GLU A 19 7.27 -18.31 6.84
C GLU A 19 7.16 -17.05 7.70
N LEU A 20 7.95 -16.01 7.40
CA LEU A 20 7.82 -14.71 8.05
C LEU A 20 6.45 -14.04 7.79
N LEU A 21 5.90 -14.20 6.59
CA LEU A 21 4.55 -13.68 6.27
C LEU A 21 3.47 -14.41 7.08
N ILE A 22 3.57 -15.73 7.25
CA ILE A 22 2.65 -16.49 8.12
C ILE A 22 2.76 -16.00 9.54
N LYS A 23 3.98 -15.87 10.07
CA LYS A 23 4.21 -15.35 11.43
C LYS A 23 3.63 -13.96 11.61
N TYR A 24 3.78 -13.08 10.62
CA TYR A 24 3.16 -11.75 10.66
C TYR A 24 1.63 -11.84 10.70
N ASN A 25 1.03 -12.68 9.85
CA ASN A 25 -0.41 -12.90 9.85
C ASN A 25 -0.93 -13.40 11.21
N ASP A 26 -0.21 -14.32 11.85
CA ASP A 26 -0.55 -14.83 13.17
C ASP A 26 -0.52 -13.73 14.24
N LEU A 27 0.51 -12.85 14.21
CA LEU A 27 0.60 -11.68 15.09
C LEU A 27 -0.59 -10.73 14.90
N VAL A 28 -0.96 -10.45 13.64
CA VAL A 28 -2.14 -9.62 13.32
C VAL A 28 -3.41 -10.24 13.88
N MET A 29 -3.64 -11.54 13.65
CA MET A 29 -4.85 -12.23 14.07
C MET A 29 -4.95 -12.35 15.59
N GLU A 30 -3.84 -12.58 16.29
CA GLU A 30 -3.80 -12.58 17.75
C GLU A 30 -4.14 -11.18 18.30
N LYS A 31 -3.48 -10.13 17.79
CA LYS A 31 -3.75 -8.76 18.25
C LYS A 31 -5.17 -8.31 17.88
N ASN A 32 -5.73 -8.80 16.77
CA ASN A 32 -7.07 -8.46 16.32
C ASN A 32 -8.16 -8.87 17.31
N LYS A 33 -7.92 -9.88 18.15
CA LYS A 33 -8.85 -10.30 19.22
C LYS A 33 -9.14 -9.18 20.24
N VAL A 34 -8.19 -8.25 20.40
CA VAL A 34 -8.26 -7.17 21.42
C VAL A 34 -8.24 -5.75 20.84
N MET A 35 -7.88 -5.57 19.55
CA MET A 35 -7.62 -4.24 18.98
C MET A 35 -8.46 -3.84 17.78
N ASN A 36 -9.24 -4.73 17.18
CA ASN A 36 -9.96 -4.48 15.92
C ASN A 36 -9.04 -3.89 14.81
N LEU A 37 -7.94 -4.57 14.52
CA LEU A 37 -6.99 -4.18 13.48
C LEU A 37 -7.56 -4.37 12.07
N THR A 38 -8.35 -5.43 11.89
CA THR A 38 -9.01 -5.80 10.64
C THR A 38 -10.39 -6.35 10.91
N GLY A 39 -11.31 -6.23 9.93
CA GLY A 39 -12.62 -6.86 9.98
C GLY A 39 -12.60 -8.39 9.80
N ILE A 40 -11.46 -8.95 9.37
CA ILE A 40 -11.30 -10.39 9.12
C ILE A 40 -11.03 -11.10 10.46
N LYS A 41 -11.77 -12.18 10.74
CA LYS A 41 -11.66 -12.95 12.00
C LYS A 41 -11.13 -14.36 11.78
N ASP A 42 -11.20 -14.87 10.57
CA ASP A 42 -10.70 -16.20 10.21
C ASP A 42 -9.25 -16.13 9.72
N LEU A 43 -8.41 -17.04 10.21
CA LEU A 43 -6.98 -17.08 9.91
C LEU A 43 -6.70 -17.38 8.43
N GLN A 44 -7.47 -18.30 7.82
CA GLN A 44 -7.28 -18.68 6.43
C GLN A 44 -7.79 -17.58 5.49
N GLU A 45 -8.90 -16.94 5.84
CA GLU A 45 -9.39 -15.77 5.14
C GLU A 45 -8.37 -14.62 5.18
N SER A 46 -7.73 -14.40 6.34
CA SER A 46 -6.67 -13.40 6.51
C SER A 46 -5.45 -13.70 5.65
N MET A 47 -5.03 -14.97 5.56
CA MET A 47 -3.94 -15.37 4.67
C MET A 47 -4.23 -15.03 3.21
N ILE A 48 -5.47 -15.16 2.76
CA ILE A 48 -5.85 -14.85 1.38
C ILE A 48 -6.02 -13.33 1.19
N LYS A 49 -6.84 -12.69 2.02
CA LYS A 49 -7.25 -11.28 1.84
C LYS A 49 -6.22 -10.26 2.33
N ASN A 50 -5.27 -10.67 3.18
CA ASN A 50 -4.21 -9.80 3.66
C ASN A 50 -2.86 -10.18 3.04
N ILE A 51 -2.38 -11.42 3.20
CA ILE A 51 -1.05 -11.80 2.72
C ILE A 51 -1.02 -11.98 1.21
N TYR A 52 -1.85 -12.89 0.68
CA TYR A 52 -1.87 -13.19 -0.76
C TYR A 52 -2.22 -11.93 -1.58
N ASP A 53 -3.29 -11.22 -1.20
CA ASP A 53 -3.71 -9.97 -1.84
C ASP A 53 -2.57 -8.94 -1.85
N SER A 54 -1.86 -8.74 -0.73
CA SER A 54 -0.72 -7.83 -0.65
C SER A 54 0.46 -8.24 -1.55
N LEU A 55 0.72 -9.53 -1.72
CA LEU A 55 1.77 -10.01 -2.62
C LEU A 55 1.47 -9.72 -4.10
N THR A 56 0.18 -9.63 -4.46
CA THR A 56 -0.22 -9.39 -5.86
C THR A 56 0.19 -8.02 -6.38
N VAL A 57 0.44 -7.04 -5.50
CA VAL A 57 0.87 -5.68 -5.88
C VAL A 57 2.31 -5.65 -6.36
N TYR A 58 3.11 -6.64 -5.99
CA TYR A 58 4.49 -6.67 -6.42
C TYR A 58 4.61 -7.07 -7.89
N ASP A 59 5.33 -6.25 -8.64
CA ASP A 59 5.75 -6.54 -10.00
C ASP A 59 7.12 -5.89 -10.22
N LYS A 60 8.10 -6.71 -10.65
CA LYS A 60 9.50 -6.29 -10.86
C LYS A 60 9.62 -5.07 -11.80
N LYS A 61 8.67 -4.88 -12.71
CA LYS A 61 8.64 -3.73 -13.62
C LYS A 61 8.52 -2.39 -12.87
N TYR A 62 7.77 -2.38 -11.74
CA TYR A 62 7.40 -1.15 -11.03
C TYR A 62 8.20 -0.93 -9.74
N PHE A 63 8.79 -1.99 -9.19
CA PHE A 63 9.58 -1.95 -7.96
C PHE A 63 11.06 -2.04 -8.29
N PRO A 64 11.83 -0.93 -8.22
CA PRO A 64 13.25 -0.94 -8.56
C PRO A 64 14.08 -1.81 -7.61
N GLU A 65 15.31 -2.14 -8.02
CA GLU A 65 16.33 -2.67 -7.12
C GLU A 65 16.82 -1.54 -6.23
N GLN A 66 16.61 -1.66 -4.92
CA GLN A 66 16.81 -0.60 -3.93
C GLN A 66 15.90 0.62 -4.17
N GLY A 67 15.48 1.28 -3.15
CA GLY A 67 14.60 2.43 -3.25
C GLY A 67 13.72 2.59 -2.02
N ARG A 68 12.74 3.48 -2.14
CA ARG A 68 11.80 3.80 -1.06
C ARG A 68 10.37 3.48 -1.45
N ILE A 69 9.69 2.75 -0.58
CA ILE A 69 8.26 2.46 -0.67
C ILE A 69 7.54 3.24 0.45
N LEU A 70 6.39 3.83 0.14
CA LEU A 70 5.45 4.32 1.14
C LEU A 70 4.17 3.49 1.04
N ASP A 71 3.73 2.92 2.15
CA ASP A 71 2.38 2.36 2.27
C ASP A 71 1.47 3.35 2.99
N LEU A 72 0.59 3.98 2.24
CA LEU A 72 -0.27 5.08 2.71
C LEU A 72 -1.61 4.55 3.22
N GLY A 73 -1.91 4.82 4.49
CA GLY A 73 -3.06 4.23 5.17
C GLY A 73 -2.84 2.75 5.44
N THR A 74 -1.66 2.40 5.93
CA THR A 74 -1.18 1.03 6.08
C THR A 74 -2.08 0.14 6.95
N GLY A 75 -2.90 0.71 7.81
CA GLY A 75 -3.84 -0.02 8.65
C GLY A 75 -3.16 -1.02 9.58
N ALA A 76 -3.41 -2.29 9.35
CA ALA A 76 -2.72 -3.39 10.05
C ALA A 76 -1.43 -3.81 9.30
N GLY A 77 -0.77 -2.91 8.56
CA GLY A 77 0.50 -3.17 7.87
C GLY A 77 0.36 -3.81 6.48
N PHE A 78 -0.77 -3.67 5.81
CA PHE A 78 -1.03 -4.27 4.50
C PHE A 78 -1.28 -3.24 3.40
N PRO A 79 -0.51 -3.26 2.29
CA PRO A 79 0.51 -4.26 1.91
C PRO A 79 1.92 -4.00 2.49
N GLY A 80 2.16 -2.93 3.23
CA GLY A 80 3.49 -2.41 3.55
C GLY A 80 4.43 -3.38 4.26
N VAL A 81 4.00 -4.07 5.34
CA VAL A 81 4.84 -5.07 6.04
C VAL A 81 5.13 -6.28 5.14
N VAL A 82 4.16 -6.69 4.32
CA VAL A 82 4.36 -7.77 3.33
C VAL A 82 5.45 -7.38 2.33
N LEU A 83 5.42 -6.14 1.84
CA LEU A 83 6.46 -5.60 0.95
C LEU A 83 7.82 -5.48 1.66
N ALA A 84 7.85 -5.09 2.93
CA ALA A 84 9.09 -5.02 3.70
C ALA A 84 9.75 -6.40 3.88
N ILE A 85 8.95 -7.43 4.13
CA ILE A 85 9.43 -8.82 4.19
C ILE A 85 9.92 -9.29 2.82
N LEU A 86 9.17 -8.97 1.76
CA LEU A 86 9.51 -9.36 0.39
C LEU A 86 10.77 -8.66 -0.12
N ARG A 87 10.95 -7.38 0.19
CA ARG A 87 11.99 -6.50 -0.36
C ARG A 87 12.84 -5.88 0.75
N PRO A 88 13.70 -6.67 1.43
CA PRO A 88 14.60 -6.15 2.47
C PRO A 88 15.67 -5.18 1.95
N ASP A 89 15.84 -5.12 0.63
CA ASP A 89 16.71 -4.18 -0.08
C ASP A 89 16.08 -2.77 -0.24
N MET A 90 14.77 -2.62 0.00
CA MET A 90 14.05 -1.35 -0.08
C MET A 90 13.71 -0.80 1.32
N GLN A 91 13.72 0.52 1.48
CA GLN A 91 13.22 1.19 2.68
C GLN A 91 11.70 1.35 2.58
N VAL A 92 10.97 0.85 3.56
CA VAL A 92 9.50 0.88 3.58
C VAL A 92 9.01 1.78 4.70
N VAL A 93 8.29 2.84 4.33
CA VAL A 93 7.61 3.74 5.27
C VAL A 93 6.16 3.31 5.38
N LEU A 94 5.70 3.04 6.61
CA LEU A 94 4.34 2.66 6.94
C LEU A 94 3.64 3.85 7.59
N MET A 95 2.73 4.49 6.87
CA MET A 95 2.06 5.70 7.33
C MET A 95 0.57 5.49 7.58
N ASP A 96 0.08 5.92 8.73
CA ASP A 96 -1.35 5.93 9.07
C ASP A 96 -1.68 7.09 10.02
N ALA A 97 -2.91 7.57 9.98
CA ALA A 97 -3.43 8.58 10.90
C ALA A 97 -3.87 8.00 12.26
N ILE A 98 -3.93 6.67 12.40
CA ILE A 98 -4.42 5.96 13.58
C ILE A 98 -3.25 5.42 14.40
N ARG A 99 -2.79 6.19 15.38
CA ARG A 99 -1.65 5.85 16.25
C ARG A 99 -1.71 4.44 16.84
N LYS A 100 -2.87 4.00 17.28
CA LYS A 100 -3.06 2.68 17.92
C LYS A 100 -2.67 1.53 16.99
N LYS A 101 -2.97 1.62 15.68
CA LYS A 101 -2.57 0.62 14.69
C LYS A 101 -1.06 0.60 14.48
N LEU A 102 -0.45 1.77 14.43
CA LEU A 102 1.00 1.91 14.27
C LEU A 102 1.79 1.38 15.46
N SER A 103 1.27 1.50 16.70
CA SER A 103 1.92 0.89 17.88
C SER A 103 2.02 -0.64 17.74
N PHE A 104 0.98 -1.29 17.21
CA PHE A 104 1.04 -2.72 16.92
C PHE A 104 2.07 -3.04 15.82
N ILE A 105 2.08 -2.24 14.75
CA ILE A 105 3.05 -2.45 13.66
C ILE A 105 4.47 -2.33 14.17
N GLN A 106 4.76 -1.34 15.04
CA GLN A 106 6.08 -1.17 15.64
C GLN A 106 6.49 -2.41 16.45
N GLU A 107 5.59 -2.93 17.32
CA GLU A 107 5.81 -4.16 18.06
C GLU A 107 6.11 -5.37 17.12
N ALA A 108 5.32 -5.51 16.06
CA ALA A 108 5.47 -6.62 15.11
C ALA A 108 6.77 -6.53 14.27
N VAL A 109 7.15 -5.34 13.82
CA VAL A 109 8.39 -5.07 13.09
C VAL A 109 9.61 -5.44 13.92
N GLU A 110 9.60 -5.08 15.21
CA GLU A 110 10.68 -5.42 16.16
C GLU A 110 10.75 -6.94 16.39
N LEU A 111 9.62 -7.61 16.64
CA LEU A 111 9.55 -9.07 16.83
C LEU A 111 10.01 -9.86 15.60
N LEU A 112 9.79 -9.33 14.39
CA LEU A 112 10.21 -9.94 13.13
C LEU A 112 11.61 -9.49 12.68
N CYS A 113 12.27 -8.64 13.45
CA CYS A 113 13.60 -8.08 13.15
C CYS A 113 13.68 -7.39 11.76
N LEU A 114 12.62 -6.72 11.34
CA LEU A 114 12.59 -6.00 10.06
C LEU A 114 13.31 -4.65 10.20
N ARG A 115 14.51 -4.55 9.65
CA ARG A 115 15.39 -3.37 9.79
C ARG A 115 15.16 -2.29 8.72
N ASN A 116 14.34 -2.57 7.74
CA ASN A 116 14.05 -1.73 6.59
C ASN A 116 12.70 -1.00 6.68
N VAL A 117 12.11 -0.91 7.88
CA VAL A 117 10.79 -0.31 8.12
C VAL A 117 10.90 0.95 8.98
N GLU A 118 10.23 2.00 8.55
CA GLU A 118 9.96 3.22 9.31
C GLU A 118 8.45 3.35 9.52
N VAL A 119 8.01 3.60 10.77
CA VAL A 119 6.58 3.75 11.11
C VAL A 119 6.29 5.22 11.38
N VAL A 120 5.36 5.81 10.63
CA VAL A 120 5.07 7.24 10.65
C VAL A 120 3.60 7.50 10.99
N HIS A 121 3.34 8.20 12.09
CA HIS A 121 2.02 8.68 12.46
C HIS A 121 1.78 10.06 11.88
N SER A 122 1.02 10.13 10.79
CA SER A 122 0.65 11.40 10.14
C SER A 122 -0.60 11.22 9.27
N ARG A 123 -1.29 12.33 9.02
CA ARG A 123 -2.21 12.43 7.89
C ARG A 123 -1.42 12.59 6.59
N ALA A 124 -1.98 12.11 5.48
CA ALA A 124 -1.35 12.22 4.17
C ALA A 124 -1.05 13.68 3.81
N GLU A 125 -2.02 14.57 4.00
CA GLU A 125 -1.91 15.98 3.65
C GLU A 125 -0.82 16.71 4.46
N ASP A 126 -0.64 16.34 5.73
CA ASP A 126 0.36 16.95 6.61
C ASP A 126 1.79 16.44 6.32
N ALA A 127 1.91 15.16 5.94
CA ALA A 127 3.21 14.58 5.59
C ALA A 127 3.68 15.00 4.19
N ALA A 128 2.75 15.10 3.22
CA ALA A 128 3.10 15.34 1.82
C ALA A 128 3.65 16.76 1.54
N ILE A 129 3.54 17.69 2.49
CA ILE A 129 4.18 19.00 2.41
C ILE A 129 5.61 19.01 2.97
N GLN A 130 6.01 17.96 3.70
CA GLN A 130 7.34 17.85 4.29
C GLN A 130 8.37 17.42 3.24
N PRO A 131 9.51 18.13 3.10
CA PRO A 131 10.51 17.83 2.06
C PRO A 131 11.06 16.39 2.09
N VAL A 132 11.09 15.75 3.26
CA VAL A 132 11.58 14.37 3.42
C VAL A 132 10.66 13.32 2.78
N TYR A 133 9.38 13.66 2.59
CA TYR A 133 8.39 12.76 2.03
C TYR A 133 7.86 13.19 0.66
N ARG A 134 7.86 14.51 0.36
CA ARG A 134 7.33 15.04 -0.89
C ARG A 134 8.17 14.64 -2.08
N ASP A 135 7.53 14.07 -3.13
CA ASP A 135 8.18 13.59 -4.36
C ASP A 135 9.43 12.69 -4.08
N ALA A 136 9.36 11.86 -3.02
CA ALA A 136 10.53 11.16 -2.47
C ALA A 136 10.50 9.63 -2.62
N PHE A 137 9.37 9.04 -3.00
CA PHE A 137 9.21 7.59 -3.04
C PHE A 137 9.21 7.06 -4.48
N ASP A 138 9.87 5.92 -4.67
CA ASP A 138 9.86 5.16 -5.92
C ASP A 138 8.48 4.56 -6.17
N VAL A 139 7.90 3.99 -5.11
CA VAL A 139 6.57 3.39 -5.14
C VAL A 139 5.77 3.85 -3.93
N VAL A 140 4.53 4.25 -4.17
CA VAL A 140 3.52 4.45 -3.12
C VAL A 140 2.44 3.41 -3.30
N THR A 141 2.06 2.73 -2.23
CA THR A 141 0.93 1.79 -2.23
C THR A 141 -0.21 2.31 -1.37
N ALA A 142 -1.43 1.97 -1.73
CA ALA A 142 -2.60 2.17 -0.88
C ALA A 142 -3.64 1.09 -1.15
N ARG A 143 -4.24 0.55 -0.08
CA ARG A 143 -5.27 -0.47 -0.14
C ARG A 143 -6.47 -0.10 0.74
N ALA A 144 -7.68 -0.12 0.16
CA ALA A 144 -8.95 0.06 0.89
C ALA A 144 -9.03 1.37 1.72
N VAL A 145 -8.37 2.45 1.26
CA VAL A 145 -8.35 3.73 1.99
C VAL A 145 -9.53 4.61 1.58
N LYS A 146 -9.63 4.98 0.31
CA LYS A 146 -10.65 5.88 -0.26
C LYS A 146 -10.89 5.56 -1.75
N SER A 147 -11.87 6.25 -2.37
CA SER A 147 -12.04 6.22 -3.83
C SER A 147 -10.79 6.70 -4.56
N LEU A 148 -10.60 6.27 -5.80
CA LEU A 148 -9.39 6.56 -6.56
C LEU A 148 -9.12 8.06 -6.73
N PRO A 149 -10.12 8.94 -7.02
CA PRO A 149 -9.88 10.38 -7.09
C PRO A 149 -9.28 10.94 -5.80
N VAL A 150 -9.83 10.56 -4.65
CA VAL A 150 -9.36 11.02 -3.33
C VAL A 150 -7.97 10.50 -3.01
N ILE A 151 -7.78 9.17 -3.13
CA ILE A 151 -6.49 8.57 -2.76
C ILE A 151 -5.37 8.99 -3.73
N SER A 152 -5.67 9.30 -4.98
CA SER A 152 -4.70 9.84 -5.93
C SER A 152 -4.18 11.20 -5.51
N GLU A 153 -5.05 12.09 -5.00
CA GLU A 153 -4.61 13.38 -4.46
C GLU A 153 -3.72 13.23 -3.23
N TRP A 154 -3.98 12.23 -2.40
CA TRP A 154 -3.17 11.98 -1.20
C TRP A 154 -1.86 11.27 -1.51
N ALA A 155 -1.85 10.30 -2.43
CA ALA A 155 -0.70 9.45 -2.69
C ALA A 155 0.32 10.06 -3.67
N LEU A 156 -0.15 10.69 -4.75
CA LEU A 156 0.73 11.20 -5.80
C LEU A 156 1.73 12.29 -5.35
N PRO A 157 1.45 13.12 -4.32
CA PRO A 157 2.45 14.05 -3.78
C PRO A 157 3.68 13.40 -3.17
N PHE A 158 3.62 12.14 -2.79
CA PHE A 158 4.76 11.37 -2.28
C PHE A 158 5.59 10.73 -3.39
N VAL A 159 4.97 10.44 -4.54
CA VAL A 159 5.61 9.73 -5.65
C VAL A 159 6.60 10.65 -6.35
N LYS A 160 7.87 10.26 -6.46
CA LYS A 160 8.87 11.01 -7.22
C LYS A 160 8.56 10.99 -8.73
N LYS A 161 9.09 11.96 -9.48
CA LYS A 161 9.01 11.93 -10.94
C LYS A 161 9.62 10.63 -11.47
N GLY A 162 8.88 9.91 -12.31
CA GLY A 162 9.23 8.59 -12.85
C GLY A 162 8.85 7.41 -11.97
N GLY A 163 8.44 7.64 -10.70
CA GLY A 163 7.93 6.62 -9.78
C GLY A 163 6.47 6.28 -10.04
N PHE A 164 5.92 5.38 -9.22
CA PHE A 164 4.58 4.82 -9.41
C PHE A 164 3.73 4.87 -8.14
N PHE A 165 2.45 5.17 -8.33
CA PHE A 165 1.41 4.87 -7.34
C PHE A 165 0.74 3.56 -7.73
N ALA A 166 0.83 2.54 -6.88
CA ALA A 166 0.18 1.25 -7.03
C ALA A 166 -1.09 1.21 -6.16
N ALA A 167 -2.23 1.56 -6.76
CA ALA A 167 -3.52 1.58 -6.09
C ALA A 167 -4.18 0.20 -6.15
N MET A 168 -4.37 -0.44 -4.98
CA MET A 168 -5.05 -1.73 -4.87
C MET A 168 -6.56 -1.50 -4.69
N LYS A 169 -7.33 -1.98 -5.65
CA LYS A 169 -8.78 -1.78 -5.74
C LYS A 169 -9.55 -3.09 -5.82
N GLY A 170 -10.82 -3.04 -5.41
CA GLY A 170 -11.80 -4.11 -5.61
C GLY A 170 -12.61 -3.93 -6.89
N PRO A 171 -13.80 -4.54 -6.95
CA PRO A 171 -14.75 -4.33 -8.02
C PRO A 171 -15.08 -2.84 -8.20
N GLY A 172 -15.25 -2.38 -9.44
CA GLY A 172 -15.53 -0.97 -9.76
C GLY A 172 -14.29 -0.11 -10.00
N ALA A 173 -13.09 -0.69 -10.04
CA ALA A 173 -11.84 0.01 -10.32
C ALA A 173 -11.87 0.79 -11.65
N GLU A 174 -12.50 0.25 -12.70
CA GLU A 174 -12.63 0.90 -13.99
C GLU A 174 -13.48 2.18 -13.90
N THR A 175 -14.61 2.13 -13.19
CA THR A 175 -15.47 3.31 -12.94
C THR A 175 -14.71 4.38 -12.17
N GLU A 176 -14.01 4.01 -11.08
CA GLU A 176 -13.21 4.94 -10.31
C GLU A 176 -12.07 5.53 -11.15
N LEU A 177 -11.49 4.76 -12.07
CA LEU A 177 -10.45 5.23 -12.97
C LEU A 177 -11.00 6.29 -13.96
N GLY A 178 -12.20 6.06 -14.51
CA GLY A 178 -12.89 7.05 -15.33
C GLY A 178 -13.09 8.38 -14.59
N GLU A 179 -13.49 8.32 -13.32
CA GLU A 179 -13.68 9.50 -12.45
C GLU A 179 -12.38 10.18 -12.03
N SER A 180 -11.21 9.55 -12.23
CA SER A 180 -9.92 10.06 -11.72
C SER A 180 -9.13 10.85 -12.77
N GLN A 181 -9.63 10.99 -14.00
CA GLN A 181 -8.86 11.57 -15.10
C GLN A 181 -8.38 13.00 -14.81
N SER A 182 -9.26 13.83 -14.21
CA SER A 182 -8.92 15.22 -13.88
C SER A 182 -7.85 15.32 -12.81
N ILE A 183 -7.93 14.52 -11.73
CA ILE A 183 -6.90 14.56 -10.69
C ILE A 183 -5.57 14.01 -11.18
N LEU A 184 -5.56 12.94 -11.98
CA LEU A 184 -4.33 12.41 -12.57
C LEU A 184 -3.65 13.45 -13.47
N HIS A 185 -4.42 14.14 -14.31
CA HIS A 185 -3.89 15.23 -15.13
C HIS A 185 -3.32 16.36 -14.25
N CYS A 186 -4.06 16.81 -13.24
CA CYS A 186 -3.61 17.85 -12.30
C CYS A 186 -2.31 17.46 -11.57
N MET A 187 -2.11 16.19 -11.32
CA MET A 187 -0.93 15.66 -10.62
C MET A 187 0.21 15.25 -11.55
N HIS A 188 0.10 15.56 -12.84
CA HIS A 188 1.05 15.12 -13.88
C HIS A 188 1.29 13.62 -13.83
N ALA A 189 0.22 12.84 -13.75
CA ALA A 189 0.26 11.39 -13.68
C ALA A 189 -0.58 10.76 -14.78
N SER A 190 -0.25 9.54 -15.15
CA SER A 190 -0.99 8.74 -16.14
C SER A 190 -1.01 7.28 -15.75
N VAL A 191 -2.04 6.54 -16.14
CA VAL A 191 -2.10 5.10 -15.95
C VAL A 191 -1.11 4.42 -16.90
N ASP A 192 -0.19 3.61 -16.34
CA ASP A 192 0.75 2.79 -17.11
C ASP A 192 0.17 1.39 -17.37
N ALA A 193 -0.51 0.82 -16.37
CA ALA A 193 -1.19 -0.47 -16.50
C ALA A 193 -2.31 -0.64 -15.46
N VAL A 194 -3.27 -1.48 -15.83
CA VAL A 194 -4.27 -2.06 -14.92
C VAL A 194 -4.07 -3.57 -14.93
N LYS A 195 -3.81 -4.16 -13.75
CA LYS A 195 -3.67 -5.60 -13.57
C LYS A 195 -4.91 -6.11 -12.84
N GLU A 196 -5.77 -6.80 -13.57
CA GLU A 196 -6.92 -7.49 -12.99
C GLU A 196 -6.54 -8.89 -12.57
N LEU A 197 -7.12 -9.35 -11.46
CA LEU A 197 -6.90 -10.68 -10.93
C LEU A 197 -8.07 -11.13 -10.05
N THR A 198 -8.14 -12.44 -9.83
CA THR A 198 -9.10 -13.05 -8.90
C THR A 198 -8.31 -13.68 -7.76
N LEU A 199 -8.67 -13.37 -6.51
CA LEU A 199 -8.10 -14.02 -5.34
C LEU A 199 -8.54 -15.50 -5.28
N PRO A 200 -7.79 -16.37 -4.58
CA PRO A 200 -8.20 -17.77 -4.38
C PRO A 200 -9.59 -17.94 -3.74
N SER A 201 -10.07 -16.92 -3.03
CA SER A 201 -11.42 -16.86 -2.44
C SER A 201 -12.51 -16.36 -3.40
N GLY A 202 -12.18 -16.03 -4.65
CA GLY A 202 -13.11 -15.63 -5.71
C GLY A 202 -13.32 -14.13 -5.87
N GLU A 203 -12.80 -13.30 -4.98
CA GLU A 203 -12.94 -11.85 -5.08
C GLU A 203 -12.11 -11.26 -6.22
N GLN A 204 -12.74 -10.39 -7.00
CA GLN A 204 -12.05 -9.61 -8.03
C GLN A 204 -11.20 -8.50 -7.41
N ARG A 205 -10.03 -8.29 -7.97
CA ARG A 205 -9.09 -7.22 -7.62
C ARG A 205 -8.56 -6.56 -8.88
N ALA A 206 -8.19 -5.30 -8.73
CA ALA A 206 -7.46 -4.56 -9.74
C ALA A 206 -6.32 -3.79 -9.08
N ILE A 207 -5.14 -3.79 -9.69
CA ILE A 207 -4.01 -2.98 -9.29
C ILE A 207 -3.75 -1.98 -10.41
N LEU A 208 -3.89 -0.69 -10.08
CA LEU A 208 -3.62 0.37 -11.03
C LEU A 208 -2.21 0.90 -10.78
N TYR A 209 -1.31 0.72 -11.74
CA TYR A 209 0.02 1.32 -11.72
C TYR A 209 -0.03 2.68 -12.42
N ILE A 210 0.02 3.73 -11.62
CA ILE A 210 -0.11 5.12 -12.04
C ILE A 210 1.27 5.76 -11.99
N LYS A 211 1.79 6.14 -13.15
CA LYS A 211 3.12 6.74 -13.31
C LYS A 211 3.07 8.23 -13.03
N LYS A 212 4.02 8.73 -12.24
CA LYS A 212 4.22 10.16 -12.00
C LYS A 212 5.15 10.73 -13.07
N ASN A 213 4.64 11.63 -13.92
CA ASN A 213 5.39 12.16 -15.07
C ASN A 213 6.07 13.51 -14.77
N GLY A 214 5.62 14.23 -13.74
CA GLY A 214 6.14 15.54 -13.35
C GLY A 214 6.24 15.72 -11.84
N VAL A 215 6.78 16.85 -11.39
CA VAL A 215 6.81 17.22 -9.98
C VAL A 215 5.41 17.58 -9.49
N THR A 216 5.15 17.40 -8.21
CA THR A 216 3.86 17.74 -7.60
C THR A 216 3.63 19.25 -7.63
N PRO A 217 2.54 19.76 -8.23
CA PRO A 217 2.22 21.19 -8.20
C PRO A 217 2.06 21.70 -6.76
N THR A 218 2.51 22.94 -6.52
CA THR A 218 2.57 23.51 -5.16
C THR A 218 1.22 23.64 -4.46
N ARG A 219 0.10 23.68 -5.22
CA ARG A 219 -1.26 23.69 -4.69
C ARG A 219 -1.72 22.36 -4.08
N PHE A 220 -0.95 21.28 -4.26
CA PHE A 220 -1.27 19.95 -3.74
C PHE A 220 -0.27 19.50 -2.67
N PRO A 221 -0.73 18.70 -1.67
CA PRO A 221 -2.13 18.39 -1.42
C PRO A 221 -2.92 19.63 -1.02
N ARG A 222 -4.25 19.63 -1.26
CA ARG A 222 -5.16 20.62 -0.71
C ARG A 222 -5.28 20.45 0.81
N LYS A 223 -5.94 21.39 1.49
CA LYS A 223 -6.14 21.32 2.95
C LYS A 223 -6.79 20.02 3.37
N ALA A 224 -6.45 19.56 4.57
CA ALA A 224 -6.97 18.32 5.14
C ALA A 224 -8.50 18.20 5.04
N GLY A 225 -8.98 17.06 4.53
CA GLY A 225 -10.39 16.76 4.29
C GLY A 225 -11.01 17.40 3.05
N GLU A 226 -10.28 18.24 2.30
CA GLU A 226 -10.83 18.89 1.11
C GLU A 226 -11.00 17.91 -0.05
N ALA A 227 -10.03 17.01 -0.24
CA ALA A 227 -10.12 15.97 -1.25
C ALA A 227 -11.33 15.05 -1.05
N GLU A 228 -11.70 14.78 0.20
CA GLU A 228 -12.88 13.94 0.51
C GLU A 228 -14.20 14.66 0.25
N ARG A 229 -14.29 15.93 0.64
CA ARG A 229 -15.53 16.73 0.49
C ARG A 229 -15.76 17.15 -0.96
N HIS A 230 -14.70 17.42 -1.68
CA HIS A 230 -14.72 17.97 -3.04
C HIS A 230 -13.69 17.23 -3.92
N PRO A 231 -13.89 15.92 -4.24
CA PRO A 231 -12.97 15.19 -5.09
C PRO A 231 -12.85 15.84 -6.47
N ILE A 232 -11.64 15.90 -7.00
CA ILE A 232 -11.39 16.32 -8.38
C ILE A 232 -11.59 15.09 -9.27
N LYS A 233 -12.66 15.10 -10.04
CA LYS A 233 -13.06 14.01 -10.94
C LYS A 233 -12.78 14.33 -12.41
#